data_c06ed64efc1edce2b71311666c05c161
#
_entry.id   c06ed64efc1edce2b71311666c05c161
#
_cell.length_a   1.000
_cell.length_b   1.000
_cell.length_c   1.000
_cell.angle_alpha   90.00
_cell.angle_beta   90.00
_cell.angle_gamma   90.00
#
_symmetry.space_group_name_H-M   'P 1'
#
loop_
_entity.id
_entity.type
_entity.pdbx_description
1 polymer ?
#
loop_
_entity_poly.entity_id
_entity_poly.type
_entity_poly.pdbx_seq_one_letter_code
_entity_poly.pdbx_strand_id
1 'polypeptide(L)'
;MIDDELRDNLKLVASPDTIQQIQTAAGTDETYRTLRDIIKSGWPDSKKQLPHCIQIYHGIRDELVVSNNLVYKGDRIVIPPCLKEVILNKLHKSHQGETATLRFAKDILFMPCLSKEIHRVVSSCDICQKYQAAQQKEPMVIRQTAERPWQYIGVDVFHFHDLDYLVSVCYLSGWIEIERLPSKRVCDIVRILKAQQSRFGLCEKIFTDNSPFNSAEFRSFAKDYGFEHVTSSPNFPASNGRAETAVKFAKRLLQKASDAGEDAFIGLLMYRNTPNQAGLSPSDIMLGYKTRTPLPVASKRLTTATMVAASAAAYESKLKQKFYYDRGATKTEKPKLAVGQTVRILPDNKSTAWRSGVISRQLPFRSYESELTNSHQY
;
A
#
# COMPACT_ATOMS: atom_id res chain seq x y z
N MET A 1 58.88 -4.66 4.40
CA MET A 1 58.56 -6.05 3.95
C MET A 1 57.04 -6.33 3.91
N ILE A 2 56.22 -5.77 4.78
CA ILE A 2 54.73 -5.97 4.70
C ILE A 2 54.09 -5.14 3.56
N ASP A 3 54.72 -4.05 3.14
CA ASP A 3 54.22 -3.16 2.06
C ASP A 3 54.38 -3.68 0.63
N ASP A 4 55.32 -4.57 0.37
CA ASP A 4 55.55 -5.07 -0.98
C ASP A 4 54.64 -6.25 -1.35
N GLU A 5 54.29 -7.11 -0.39
CA GLU A 5 53.29 -8.17 -0.60
C GLU A 5 51.87 -7.62 -0.82
N LEU A 6 51.53 -6.50 -0.20
CA LEU A 6 50.22 -5.81 -0.43
C LEU A 6 50.14 -5.15 -1.81
N ARG A 7 51.25 -4.67 -2.35
CA ARG A 7 51.32 -4.04 -3.68
C ARG A 7 51.17 -5.04 -4.84
N ASP A 8 51.68 -6.25 -4.69
CA ASP A 8 51.55 -7.29 -5.72
C ASP A 8 50.14 -7.91 -5.80
N ASN A 9 49.34 -7.82 -4.75
CA ASN A 9 47.98 -8.35 -4.70
C ASN A 9 46.91 -7.39 -5.26
N LEU A 10 47.24 -6.09 -5.48
CA LEU A 10 46.29 -5.10 -6.03
C LEU A 10 46.29 -5.15 -7.57
N LYS A 11 45.98 -6.32 -8.14
CA LYS A 11 45.76 -6.48 -9.57
C LYS A 11 44.31 -6.24 -9.93
N LEU A 12 44.06 -5.20 -10.76
CA LEU A 12 42.70 -4.96 -11.29
C LEU A 12 42.34 -6.08 -12.28
N VAL A 13 41.27 -6.79 -11.98
CA VAL A 13 40.70 -7.84 -12.83
C VAL A 13 39.38 -7.33 -13.43
N ALA A 14 39.37 -7.05 -14.72
CA ALA A 14 38.21 -6.66 -15.49
C ALA A 14 38.39 -7.01 -16.96
N SER A 15 37.42 -6.71 -17.82
CA SER A 15 37.64 -6.84 -19.27
C SER A 15 38.81 -5.94 -19.72
N PRO A 16 39.61 -6.35 -20.73
CA PRO A 16 40.73 -5.55 -21.23
C PRO A 16 40.32 -4.10 -21.54
N ASP A 17 39.16 -3.92 -22.19
CA ASP A 17 38.63 -2.58 -22.52
C ASP A 17 38.35 -1.73 -21.28
N THR A 18 37.80 -2.34 -20.22
CA THR A 18 37.51 -1.61 -18.98
C THR A 18 38.82 -1.21 -18.27
N ILE A 19 39.79 -2.08 -18.23
CA ILE A 19 41.09 -1.78 -17.66
C ILE A 19 41.76 -0.64 -18.43
N GLN A 20 41.80 -0.71 -19.76
CA GLN A 20 42.33 0.33 -20.62
C GLN A 20 41.64 1.68 -20.43
N GLN A 21 40.31 1.69 -20.36
CA GLN A 21 39.53 2.91 -20.07
C GLN A 21 39.94 3.54 -18.74
N ILE A 22 40.07 2.75 -17.67
CA ILE A 22 40.44 3.25 -16.34
C ILE A 22 41.89 3.78 -16.36
N GLN A 23 42.82 3.07 -16.98
CA GLN A 23 44.21 3.49 -17.08
C GLN A 23 44.37 4.77 -17.90
N THR A 24 43.67 4.89 -19.03
CA THR A 24 43.67 6.11 -19.86
C THR A 24 43.09 7.28 -19.07
N ALA A 25 41.94 7.10 -18.42
CA ALA A 25 41.34 8.11 -17.59
C ALA A 25 42.22 8.53 -16.42
N ALA A 26 42.88 7.59 -15.75
CA ALA A 26 43.83 7.87 -14.67
C ALA A 26 45.05 8.68 -15.15
N GLY A 27 45.43 8.55 -16.42
CA GLY A 27 46.51 9.33 -17.06
C GLY A 27 46.07 10.71 -17.54
N THR A 28 44.80 10.91 -17.89
CA THR A 28 44.29 12.16 -18.50
C THR A 28 43.53 13.03 -17.53
N ASP A 29 42.84 12.47 -16.53
CA ASP A 29 42.03 13.22 -15.54
C ASP A 29 42.98 14.03 -14.61
N GLU A 30 42.83 15.34 -14.62
CA GLU A 30 43.67 16.25 -13.85
C GLU A 30 43.49 16.07 -12.33
N THR A 31 42.26 15.90 -11.87
CA THR A 31 41.94 15.65 -10.45
C THR A 31 42.58 14.36 -9.98
N TYR A 32 42.49 13.29 -10.78
CA TYR A 32 43.06 12.00 -10.44
C TYR A 32 44.61 12.00 -10.43
N ARG A 33 45.21 12.69 -11.38
CA ARG A 33 46.68 12.88 -11.41
C ARG A 33 47.15 13.64 -10.17
N THR A 34 46.48 14.77 -9.85
CA THR A 34 46.80 15.56 -8.66
C THR A 34 46.66 14.73 -7.38
N LEU A 35 45.59 13.93 -7.26
CA LEU A 35 45.40 13.02 -6.13
C LEU A 35 46.58 12.02 -6.01
N ARG A 36 46.92 11.39 -7.13
CA ARG A 36 48.00 10.41 -7.17
C ARG A 36 49.34 11.03 -6.79
N ASP A 37 49.64 12.23 -7.28
CA ASP A 37 50.88 12.93 -7.02
C ASP A 37 50.98 13.36 -5.54
N ILE A 38 49.89 13.81 -4.93
CA ILE A 38 49.83 14.12 -3.50
C ILE A 38 50.05 12.85 -2.64
N ILE A 39 49.46 11.71 -3.02
CA ILE A 39 49.69 10.47 -2.30
C ILE A 39 51.14 10.07 -2.35
N LYS A 40 51.84 10.26 -3.50
CA LYS A 40 53.24 9.93 -3.67
C LYS A 40 54.19 10.91 -2.95
N SER A 41 53.87 12.21 -2.97
CA SER A 41 54.72 13.24 -2.35
C SER A 41 54.48 13.43 -0.85
N GLY A 42 53.39 12.88 -0.34
CA GLY A 42 52.92 13.07 1.04
C GLY A 42 51.78 14.09 1.17
N TRP A 43 50.90 13.84 2.11
CA TRP A 43 49.78 14.72 2.41
C TRP A 43 50.19 15.92 3.26
N PRO A 44 49.71 17.13 2.97
CA PRO A 44 49.95 18.27 3.83
C PRO A 44 49.16 18.12 5.13
N ASP A 45 49.64 18.73 6.21
CA ASP A 45 49.02 18.68 7.52
C ASP A 45 47.62 19.31 7.54
N SER A 46 47.43 20.37 6.74
CA SER A 46 46.17 21.07 6.69
C SER A 46 45.40 20.82 5.38
N LYS A 47 44.14 20.42 5.54
CA LYS A 47 43.19 20.26 4.41
C LYS A 47 43.09 21.51 3.53
N LYS A 48 43.27 22.73 4.12
CA LYS A 48 43.19 24.01 3.40
C LYS A 48 44.30 24.22 2.36
N GLN A 49 45.41 23.51 2.49
CA GLN A 49 46.55 23.57 1.56
C GLN A 49 46.32 22.73 0.29
N LEU A 50 45.25 21.90 0.30
CA LEU A 50 44.92 21.06 -0.84
C LEU A 50 44.01 21.79 -1.84
N PRO A 51 44.15 21.49 -3.14
CA PRO A 51 43.17 21.88 -4.15
C PRO A 51 41.77 21.44 -3.75
N HIS A 52 40.76 22.28 -4.05
CA HIS A 52 39.37 22.03 -3.61
C HIS A 52 38.85 20.66 -4.02
N CYS A 53 39.17 20.19 -5.23
CA CYS A 53 38.79 18.86 -5.75
C CYS A 53 39.40 17.69 -4.98
N ILE A 54 40.53 17.90 -4.30
CA ILE A 54 41.21 16.85 -3.52
C ILE A 54 40.83 16.86 -2.05
N GLN A 55 40.32 17.96 -1.54
CA GLN A 55 39.96 18.11 -0.11
C GLN A 55 39.01 17.01 0.40
N ILE A 56 38.19 16.43 -0.47
CA ILE A 56 37.25 15.36 -0.13
C ILE A 56 37.96 14.06 0.26
N TYR A 57 39.21 13.86 -0.22
CA TYR A 57 39.99 12.66 0.07
C TYR A 57 40.84 12.78 1.35
N HIS A 58 40.98 14.00 1.90
CA HIS A 58 41.87 14.24 3.05
C HIS A 58 41.49 13.41 4.30
N GLY A 59 40.16 13.20 4.53
CA GLY A 59 39.67 12.43 5.67
C GLY A 59 39.94 10.92 5.57
N ILE A 60 40.32 10.43 4.41
CA ILE A 60 40.60 9.01 4.14
C ILE A 60 42.03 8.80 3.63
N ARG A 61 42.89 9.80 3.77
CA ARG A 61 44.24 9.83 3.20
C ARG A 61 45.09 8.63 3.60
N ASP A 62 44.93 8.18 4.84
CA ASP A 62 45.71 7.06 5.39
C ASP A 62 45.33 5.67 4.80
N GLU A 63 44.15 5.62 4.15
CA GLU A 63 43.66 4.41 3.45
C GLU A 63 43.96 4.42 1.94
N LEU A 64 44.58 5.48 1.42
CA LEU A 64 44.84 5.64 0.00
C LEU A 64 46.25 5.20 -0.38
N VAL A 65 46.35 4.33 -1.37
CA VAL A 65 47.59 3.76 -1.87
C VAL A 65 47.66 3.89 -3.40
N VAL A 66 48.86 4.08 -3.95
CA VAL A 66 49.09 4.07 -5.40
C VAL A 66 49.80 2.76 -5.78
N SER A 67 49.17 2.00 -6.69
CA SER A 67 49.75 0.84 -7.33
C SER A 67 49.48 0.86 -8.83
N ASN A 68 50.48 0.56 -9.66
CA ASN A 68 50.39 0.55 -11.13
C ASN A 68 49.72 1.81 -11.73
N ASN A 69 50.08 3.00 -11.23
CA ASN A 69 49.52 4.31 -11.59
C ASN A 69 48.03 4.48 -11.27
N LEU A 70 47.39 3.54 -10.56
CA LEU A 70 46.02 3.64 -10.08
C LEU A 70 46.01 3.90 -8.58
N VAL A 71 44.97 4.58 -8.12
CA VAL A 71 44.71 4.88 -6.69
C VAL A 71 43.74 3.85 -6.16
N TYR A 72 44.03 3.32 -4.99
CA TYR A 72 43.17 2.39 -4.26
C TYR A 72 42.82 2.94 -2.87
N LYS A 73 41.66 2.61 -2.39
CA LYS A 73 41.26 2.76 -0.99
C LYS A 73 41.12 1.36 -0.38
N GLY A 74 42.11 0.91 0.36
CA GLY A 74 42.28 -0.51 0.71
C GLY A 74 42.42 -1.34 -0.56
N ASP A 75 41.49 -2.29 -0.77
CA ASP A 75 41.41 -3.15 -1.97
C ASP A 75 40.52 -2.60 -3.09
N ARG A 76 39.86 -1.48 -2.86
CA ARG A 76 38.89 -0.89 -3.80
C ARG A 76 39.56 0.16 -4.69
N ILE A 77 39.32 0.04 -5.99
CA ILE A 77 39.83 1.04 -6.92
C ILE A 77 39.09 2.38 -6.74
N VAL A 78 39.86 3.47 -6.70
CA VAL A 78 39.27 4.84 -6.76
C VAL A 78 39.01 5.18 -8.22
N ILE A 79 37.76 5.48 -8.53
CA ILE A 79 37.34 5.77 -9.90
C ILE A 79 37.68 7.23 -10.27
N PRO A 80 38.36 7.44 -11.43
CA PRO A 80 38.61 8.79 -11.96
C PRO A 80 37.26 9.55 -12.14
N PRO A 81 37.20 10.84 -11.75
CA PRO A 81 35.98 11.67 -11.90
C PRO A 81 35.35 11.67 -13.30
N CYS A 82 36.18 11.65 -14.36
CA CYS A 82 35.71 11.61 -15.74
C CYS A 82 34.97 10.31 -16.12
N LEU A 83 35.20 9.18 -15.41
CA LEU A 83 34.54 7.90 -15.65
C LEU A 83 33.30 7.70 -14.77
N LYS A 84 32.95 8.63 -13.90
CA LYS A 84 31.88 8.52 -12.93
C LYS A 84 30.56 8.04 -13.57
N GLU A 85 30.09 8.74 -14.59
CA GLU A 85 28.80 8.42 -15.24
C GLU A 85 28.84 7.05 -15.95
N VAL A 86 29.96 6.72 -16.60
CA VAL A 86 30.15 5.43 -17.27
C VAL A 86 30.06 4.27 -16.26
N ILE A 87 30.72 4.41 -15.12
CA ILE A 87 30.74 3.38 -14.06
C ILE A 87 29.36 3.29 -13.39
N LEU A 88 28.70 4.41 -13.09
CA LEU A 88 27.36 4.41 -12.53
C LEU A 88 26.35 3.72 -13.45
N ASN A 89 26.42 3.95 -14.74
CA ASN A 89 25.57 3.28 -15.73
C ASN A 89 25.86 1.77 -15.79
N LYS A 90 27.15 1.36 -15.70
CA LYS A 90 27.51 -0.07 -15.62
C LYS A 90 26.98 -0.72 -14.34
N LEU A 91 27.08 -0.07 -13.18
CA LEU A 91 26.56 -0.55 -11.90
C LEU A 91 25.04 -0.69 -11.93
N HIS A 92 24.34 0.21 -12.61
CA HIS A 92 22.89 0.24 -12.70
C HIS A 92 22.31 -0.67 -13.79
N LYS A 93 23.12 -1.26 -14.63
CA LYS A 93 22.67 -2.07 -15.80
C LYS A 93 21.71 -3.21 -15.44
N SER A 94 21.81 -3.75 -14.23
CA SER A 94 20.97 -4.84 -13.75
C SER A 94 19.67 -4.37 -13.06
N HIS A 95 19.47 -3.07 -12.89
CA HIS A 95 18.31 -2.46 -12.23
C HIS A 95 17.95 -3.05 -10.85
N GLN A 96 18.95 -3.45 -10.06
CA GLN A 96 18.75 -4.14 -8.77
C GLN A 96 18.19 -3.26 -7.63
N GLY A 97 17.93 -2.01 -7.87
CA GLY A 97 17.53 -1.03 -6.85
C GLY A 97 18.73 -0.46 -6.07
N GLU A 98 18.46 0.59 -5.27
CA GLU A 98 19.50 1.42 -4.63
C GLU A 98 20.38 0.64 -3.65
N THR A 99 19.75 -0.09 -2.72
CA THR A 99 20.49 -0.79 -1.64
C THR A 99 21.42 -1.87 -2.18
N ALA A 100 20.98 -2.65 -3.16
CA ALA A 100 21.78 -3.72 -3.74
C ALA A 100 22.90 -3.15 -4.59
N THR A 101 22.63 -2.16 -5.43
CA THR A 101 23.60 -1.46 -6.25
C THR A 101 24.68 -0.79 -5.38
N LEU A 102 24.28 -0.12 -4.29
CA LEU A 102 25.20 0.51 -3.36
C LEU A 102 26.10 -0.50 -2.64
N ARG A 103 25.55 -1.63 -2.21
CA ARG A 103 26.31 -2.71 -1.57
C ARG A 103 27.35 -3.26 -2.53
N PHE A 104 26.96 -3.58 -3.75
CA PHE A 104 27.86 -4.08 -4.78
C PHE A 104 28.95 -3.06 -5.11
N ALA A 105 28.58 -1.78 -5.31
CA ALA A 105 29.57 -0.74 -5.61
C ALA A 105 30.57 -0.52 -4.48
N LYS A 106 30.14 -0.54 -3.21
CA LYS A 106 31.03 -0.39 -2.06
C LYS A 106 31.99 -1.55 -1.88
N ASP A 107 31.66 -2.70 -2.39
CA ASP A 107 32.51 -3.89 -2.34
C ASP A 107 33.70 -3.78 -3.30
N ILE A 108 33.49 -3.24 -4.49
CA ILE A 108 34.47 -3.29 -5.57
C ILE A 108 35.19 -1.97 -5.88
N LEU A 109 34.60 -0.82 -5.56
CA LEU A 109 35.13 0.49 -5.93
C LEU A 109 34.88 1.56 -4.88
N PHE A 110 35.64 2.65 -5.03
CA PHE A 110 35.44 3.87 -4.26
C PHE A 110 35.28 5.08 -5.19
N MET A 111 34.26 5.89 -4.92
CA MET A 111 34.13 7.25 -5.44
C MET A 111 33.47 8.15 -4.37
N PRO A 112 33.82 9.43 -4.32
CA PRO A 112 33.18 10.38 -3.42
C PRO A 112 31.67 10.45 -3.66
N CYS A 113 30.89 10.58 -2.58
CA CYS A 113 29.44 10.73 -2.64
C CYS A 113 28.68 9.57 -3.33
N LEU A 114 29.27 8.37 -3.40
CA LEU A 114 28.73 7.21 -4.09
C LEU A 114 27.25 6.95 -3.80
N SER A 115 26.82 7.05 -2.53
CA SER A 115 25.41 6.82 -2.16
C SER A 115 24.46 7.82 -2.81
N LYS A 116 24.84 9.10 -2.86
CA LYS A 116 24.02 10.15 -3.50
C LYS A 116 23.92 9.93 -5.01
N GLU A 117 25.01 9.52 -5.62
CA GLU A 117 25.05 9.28 -7.07
C GLU A 117 24.24 8.06 -7.48
N ILE A 118 24.33 6.96 -6.72
CA ILE A 118 23.50 5.78 -6.95
C ILE A 118 22.02 6.12 -6.74
N HIS A 119 21.69 6.86 -5.67
CA HIS A 119 20.30 7.33 -5.47
C HIS A 119 19.81 8.13 -6.68
N ARG A 120 20.61 9.08 -7.17
CA ARG A 120 20.27 9.89 -8.35
C ARG A 120 19.96 9.01 -9.57
N VAL A 121 20.86 8.07 -9.89
CA VAL A 121 20.71 7.20 -11.06
C VAL A 121 19.50 6.28 -10.94
N VAL A 122 19.28 5.66 -9.78
CA VAL A 122 18.14 4.75 -9.57
C VAL A 122 16.83 5.51 -9.57
N SER A 123 16.76 6.67 -8.90
CA SER A 123 15.53 7.47 -8.80
C SER A 123 15.12 8.14 -10.11
N SER A 124 16.07 8.43 -11.00
CA SER A 124 15.80 8.99 -12.34
C SER A 124 15.55 7.93 -13.41
N CYS A 125 15.74 6.64 -13.11
CA CYS A 125 15.59 5.57 -14.08
C CYS A 125 14.11 5.21 -14.29
N ASP A 126 13.57 5.44 -15.49
CA ASP A 126 12.18 5.11 -15.83
C ASP A 126 11.85 3.62 -15.68
N ILE A 127 12.81 2.74 -15.98
CA ILE A 127 12.64 1.30 -15.83
C ILE A 127 12.48 0.95 -14.34
N CYS A 128 13.36 1.45 -13.47
CA CYS A 128 13.27 1.22 -12.03
C CYS A 128 11.97 1.78 -11.45
N GLN A 129 11.54 2.96 -11.87
CA GLN A 129 10.28 3.55 -11.43
C GLN A 129 9.06 2.74 -11.91
N LYS A 130 9.12 2.23 -13.15
CA LYS A 130 8.03 1.42 -13.72
C LYS A 130 7.81 0.11 -12.94
N TYR A 131 8.89 -0.50 -12.41
CA TYR A 131 8.85 -1.78 -11.68
C TYR A 131 9.07 -1.62 -10.18
N GLN A 132 8.87 -0.43 -9.65
CA GLN A 132 9.01 -0.16 -8.22
C GLN A 132 7.99 -0.98 -7.42
N ALA A 133 8.40 -1.48 -6.26
CA ALA A 133 7.49 -2.14 -5.33
C ALA A 133 6.37 -1.19 -4.89
N ALA A 134 5.18 -1.74 -4.66
CA ALA A 134 4.06 -0.98 -4.15
C ALA A 134 4.44 -0.26 -2.84
N GLN A 135 4.13 1.01 -2.76
CA GLN A 135 4.38 1.78 -1.54
C GLN A 135 3.56 1.23 -0.37
N GLN A 136 4.06 1.39 0.85
CA GLN A 136 3.30 1.06 2.05
C GLN A 136 1.98 1.81 2.07
N LYS A 137 0.93 1.10 2.51
CA LYS A 137 -0.40 1.69 2.68
C LYS A 137 -0.35 2.83 3.68
N GLU A 138 -1.14 3.86 3.44
CA GLU A 138 -1.32 4.92 4.43
C GLU A 138 -2.14 4.43 5.64
N PRO A 139 -1.98 5.07 6.82
CA PRO A 139 -2.79 4.78 7.99
C PRO A 139 -4.29 4.89 7.69
N MET A 140 -5.07 3.96 8.25
CA MET A 140 -6.52 3.93 8.04
C MET A 140 -7.21 5.16 8.65
N VAL A 141 -8.00 5.86 7.85
CA VAL A 141 -8.88 6.91 8.36
C VAL A 141 -10.09 6.28 9.02
N ILE A 142 -10.27 6.56 10.32
CA ILE A 142 -11.45 6.11 11.05
C ILE A 142 -12.66 6.93 10.57
N ARG A 143 -13.61 6.27 9.94
CA ARG A 143 -14.87 6.90 9.55
C ARG A 143 -15.78 7.08 10.76
N GLN A 144 -16.70 8.03 10.67
CA GLN A 144 -17.75 8.22 11.67
C GLN A 144 -18.47 6.90 11.95
N THR A 145 -18.61 6.55 13.21
CA THR A 145 -19.32 5.36 13.66
C THR A 145 -20.81 5.63 13.69
N ALA A 146 -21.60 4.64 13.32
CA ALA A 146 -23.05 4.72 13.53
C ALA A 146 -23.35 4.75 15.04
N GLU A 147 -24.28 5.60 15.45
CA GLU A 147 -24.70 5.81 16.85
C GLU A 147 -25.96 5.03 17.18
N ARG A 148 -26.75 4.68 16.17
CA ARG A 148 -27.99 3.91 16.31
C ARG A 148 -28.05 2.76 15.32
N PRO A 149 -28.79 1.67 15.63
CA PRO A 149 -28.99 0.56 14.71
C PRO A 149 -29.60 1.02 13.40
N TRP A 150 -29.22 0.37 12.32
CA TRP A 150 -29.71 0.62 10.95
C TRP A 150 -29.43 2.03 10.39
N GLN A 151 -28.69 2.86 11.13
CA GLN A 151 -28.31 4.20 10.68
C GLN A 151 -27.44 4.15 9.43
N TYR A 152 -26.40 3.29 9.46
CA TYR A 152 -25.52 3.04 8.33
C TYR A 152 -25.57 1.55 7.98
N ILE A 153 -25.79 1.26 6.70
CA ILE A 153 -25.87 -0.12 6.20
C ILE A 153 -24.89 -0.30 5.04
N GLY A 154 -24.26 -1.46 4.99
CA GLY A 154 -23.50 -1.92 3.84
C GLY A 154 -24.35 -2.86 3.03
N VAL A 155 -24.35 -2.73 1.72
CA VAL A 155 -25.15 -3.56 0.81
C VAL A 155 -24.26 -4.07 -0.30
N ASP A 156 -24.41 -5.35 -0.63
CA ASP A 156 -23.69 -5.99 -1.73
C ASP A 156 -24.50 -7.12 -2.35
N VAL A 157 -24.17 -7.49 -3.59
CA VAL A 157 -24.80 -8.57 -4.33
C VAL A 157 -23.75 -9.68 -4.54
N PHE A 158 -24.13 -10.91 -4.25
CA PHE A 158 -23.24 -12.05 -4.49
C PHE A 158 -23.96 -13.20 -5.17
N HIS A 159 -23.20 -14.00 -5.89
CA HIS A 159 -23.65 -15.21 -6.55
C HIS A 159 -23.26 -16.46 -5.73
N PHE A 160 -24.19 -17.40 -5.59
CA PHE A 160 -23.98 -18.67 -4.92
C PHE A 160 -24.94 -19.74 -5.50
N HIS A 161 -24.41 -20.87 -5.98
CA HIS A 161 -25.16 -21.99 -6.57
C HIS A 161 -26.28 -21.53 -7.53
N ASP A 162 -25.91 -20.95 -8.65
CA ASP A 162 -26.82 -20.46 -9.71
C ASP A 162 -27.90 -19.46 -9.25
N LEU A 163 -27.79 -18.94 -8.04
CA LEU A 163 -28.71 -17.97 -7.45
C LEU A 163 -27.96 -16.69 -7.06
N ASP A 164 -28.63 -15.58 -7.25
CA ASP A 164 -28.14 -14.29 -6.81
C ASP A 164 -28.79 -13.88 -5.49
N TYR A 165 -28.03 -13.25 -4.64
CA TYR A 165 -28.45 -12.82 -3.32
C TYR A 165 -28.06 -11.37 -3.07
N LEU A 166 -28.92 -10.64 -2.35
CA LEU A 166 -28.60 -9.37 -1.74
C LEU A 166 -28.23 -9.61 -0.27
N VAL A 167 -27.12 -9.05 0.15
CA VAL A 167 -26.76 -8.98 1.56
C VAL A 167 -26.81 -7.52 2.02
N SER A 168 -27.42 -7.27 3.17
CA SER A 168 -27.39 -5.98 3.85
C SER A 168 -26.85 -6.17 5.26
N VAL A 169 -25.95 -5.30 5.70
CA VAL A 169 -25.34 -5.39 7.05
C VAL A 169 -25.40 -4.05 7.76
N CYS A 170 -25.93 -4.05 8.97
CA CYS A 170 -25.90 -2.88 9.85
C CYS A 170 -24.48 -2.62 10.37
N TYR A 171 -23.99 -1.39 10.22
CA TYR A 171 -22.62 -1.04 10.63
C TYR A 171 -22.43 -1.04 12.16
N LEU A 172 -23.46 -0.71 12.93
CA LEU A 172 -23.38 -0.73 14.39
C LEU A 172 -23.53 -2.15 14.95
N SER A 173 -24.62 -2.83 14.61
CA SER A 173 -25.00 -4.10 15.23
C SER A 173 -24.31 -5.31 14.63
N GLY A 174 -23.86 -5.24 13.37
CA GLY A 174 -23.46 -6.43 12.61
C GLY A 174 -24.65 -7.31 12.20
N TRP A 175 -25.89 -6.84 12.36
CA TRP A 175 -27.08 -7.53 11.89
C TRP A 175 -27.01 -7.70 10.38
N ILE A 176 -27.23 -8.92 9.91
CA ILE A 176 -27.17 -9.27 8.48
C ILE A 176 -28.57 -9.71 8.02
N GLU A 177 -29.00 -9.16 6.89
CA GLU A 177 -30.11 -9.63 6.06
C GLU A 177 -29.54 -10.31 4.82
N ILE A 178 -30.08 -11.48 4.45
CA ILE A 178 -29.75 -12.23 3.25
C ILE A 178 -31.03 -12.51 2.51
N GLU A 179 -31.19 -11.98 1.31
CA GLU A 179 -32.41 -12.11 0.51
C GLU A 179 -32.05 -12.65 -0.89
N ARG A 180 -32.80 -13.61 -1.37
CA ARG A 180 -32.65 -14.09 -2.74
C ARG A 180 -33.14 -13.02 -3.72
N LEU A 181 -32.31 -12.74 -4.74
CA LEU A 181 -32.66 -11.85 -5.83
C LEU A 181 -33.28 -12.65 -6.97
N PRO A 182 -34.47 -12.26 -7.48
CA PRO A 182 -35.02 -12.83 -8.69
C PRO A 182 -34.16 -12.52 -9.90
N SER A 183 -33.54 -11.33 -9.94
CA SER A 183 -32.59 -10.89 -10.94
C SER A 183 -31.66 -9.82 -10.36
N LYS A 184 -30.54 -9.55 -11.05
CA LYS A 184 -29.61 -8.45 -10.68
C LYS A 184 -30.10 -7.06 -11.08
N ARG A 185 -31.36 -6.91 -11.52
CA ARG A 185 -31.93 -5.60 -11.87
C ARG A 185 -32.07 -4.73 -10.62
N VAL A 186 -31.80 -3.45 -10.81
CA VAL A 186 -31.86 -2.46 -9.72
C VAL A 186 -33.25 -2.38 -9.08
N CYS A 187 -34.32 -2.52 -9.86
CA CYS A 187 -35.68 -2.55 -9.35
C CYS A 187 -35.92 -3.67 -8.33
N ASP A 188 -35.36 -4.86 -8.51
CA ASP A 188 -35.47 -5.96 -7.54
C ASP A 188 -34.69 -5.67 -6.27
N ILE A 189 -33.50 -5.10 -6.39
CA ILE A 189 -32.69 -4.65 -5.26
C ILE A 189 -33.41 -3.57 -4.46
N VAL A 190 -33.92 -2.55 -5.14
CA VAL A 190 -34.68 -1.45 -4.52
C VAL A 190 -35.90 -1.97 -3.79
N ARG A 191 -36.64 -2.92 -4.38
CA ARG A 191 -37.80 -3.55 -3.74
C ARG A 191 -37.44 -4.22 -2.42
N ILE A 192 -36.34 -4.97 -2.38
CA ILE A 192 -35.85 -5.63 -1.16
C ILE A 192 -35.43 -4.60 -0.12
N LEU A 193 -34.66 -3.59 -0.53
CA LEU A 193 -34.21 -2.54 0.39
C LEU A 193 -35.38 -1.74 0.96
N LYS A 194 -36.42 -1.45 0.18
CA LYS A 194 -37.64 -0.84 0.68
C LYS A 194 -38.31 -1.68 1.76
N ALA A 195 -38.40 -3.00 1.57
CA ALA A 195 -38.94 -3.91 2.56
C ALA A 195 -38.09 -3.96 3.85
N GLN A 196 -36.75 -3.91 3.72
CA GLN A 196 -35.86 -3.85 4.89
C GLN A 196 -35.99 -2.52 5.63
N GLN A 197 -36.06 -1.40 4.93
CA GLN A 197 -36.27 -0.08 5.56
C GLN A 197 -37.65 0.05 6.24
N SER A 198 -38.66 -0.60 5.69
CA SER A 198 -39.99 -0.62 6.37
C SER A 198 -39.96 -1.40 7.69
N ARG A 199 -39.08 -2.39 7.84
CA ARG A 199 -38.91 -3.20 9.07
C ARG A 199 -38.07 -2.49 10.13
N PHE A 200 -36.98 -1.83 9.70
CA PHE A 200 -35.94 -1.33 10.60
C PHE A 200 -35.86 0.20 10.67
N GLY A 201 -36.67 0.89 9.89
CA GLY A 201 -36.61 2.33 9.73
C GLY A 201 -35.71 2.79 8.58
N LEU A 202 -35.79 4.06 8.23
CA LEU A 202 -34.97 4.65 7.19
C LEU A 202 -33.53 4.80 7.67
N CYS A 203 -32.59 4.32 6.88
CA CYS A 203 -31.17 4.55 7.12
C CYS A 203 -30.74 5.95 6.68
N GLU A 204 -29.63 6.44 7.19
CA GLU A 204 -29.04 7.71 6.76
C GLU A 204 -28.01 7.52 5.64
N LYS A 205 -27.30 6.37 5.66
CA LYS A 205 -26.29 6.07 4.63
C LYS A 205 -26.34 4.62 4.19
N ILE A 206 -26.22 4.43 2.87
CA ILE A 206 -26.03 3.11 2.27
C ILE A 206 -24.65 3.07 1.58
N PHE A 207 -23.82 2.13 2.00
CA PHE A 207 -22.51 1.87 1.41
C PHE A 207 -22.63 0.70 0.45
N THR A 208 -22.20 0.89 -0.80
CA THR A 208 -22.24 -0.15 -1.84
C THR A 208 -20.98 -0.12 -2.70
N ASP A 209 -20.80 -1.15 -3.51
CA ASP A 209 -19.92 -1.08 -4.66
C ASP A 209 -20.57 -0.27 -5.80
N ASN A 210 -19.82 0.03 -6.85
CA ASN A 210 -20.32 0.81 -7.98
C ASN A 210 -21.41 0.08 -8.76
N SER A 211 -21.19 -1.17 -9.10
CA SER A 211 -22.14 -1.95 -9.92
C SER A 211 -22.89 -2.96 -9.07
N PRO A 212 -24.22 -3.08 -9.19
CA PRO A 212 -25.15 -2.37 -10.10
C PRO A 212 -25.73 -1.05 -9.52
N PHE A 213 -25.25 -0.59 -8.38
CA PHE A 213 -25.86 0.47 -7.59
C PHE A 213 -25.68 1.89 -8.15
N ASN A 214 -24.69 2.14 -9.01
CA ASN A 214 -24.47 3.46 -9.61
C ASN A 214 -25.41 3.72 -10.81
N SER A 215 -26.72 3.56 -10.59
CA SER A 215 -27.74 3.77 -11.62
C SER A 215 -28.62 5.00 -11.30
N ALA A 216 -29.31 5.53 -12.32
CA ALA A 216 -30.26 6.62 -12.12
C ALA A 216 -31.44 6.20 -11.21
N GLU A 217 -31.89 4.95 -11.33
CA GLU A 217 -32.95 4.37 -10.52
C GLU A 217 -32.58 4.29 -9.04
N PHE A 218 -31.35 3.85 -8.72
CA PHE A 218 -30.88 3.79 -7.33
C PHE A 218 -30.68 5.19 -6.75
N ARG A 219 -30.22 6.15 -7.55
CA ARG A 219 -30.10 7.56 -7.13
C ARG A 219 -31.48 8.18 -6.84
N SER A 220 -32.50 7.86 -7.66
CA SER A 220 -33.87 8.30 -7.37
C SER A 220 -34.37 7.70 -6.04
N PHE A 221 -34.16 6.41 -5.83
CA PHE A 221 -34.49 5.75 -4.57
C PHE A 221 -33.80 6.39 -3.38
N ALA A 222 -32.51 6.74 -3.48
CA ALA A 222 -31.80 7.43 -2.42
C ALA A 222 -32.42 8.79 -2.09
N LYS A 223 -32.78 9.55 -3.11
CA LYS A 223 -33.43 10.85 -2.96
C LYS A 223 -34.82 10.71 -2.32
N ASP A 224 -35.64 9.76 -2.79
CA ASP A 224 -37.04 9.56 -2.32
C ASP A 224 -37.09 9.09 -0.86
N TYR A 225 -36.06 8.31 -0.44
CA TYR A 225 -35.96 7.77 0.92
C TYR A 225 -35.04 8.60 1.84
N GLY A 226 -34.41 9.65 1.32
CA GLY A 226 -33.64 10.62 2.10
C GLY A 226 -32.34 10.08 2.68
N PHE A 227 -31.66 9.13 2.02
CA PHE A 227 -30.39 8.62 2.48
C PHE A 227 -29.24 9.00 1.55
N GLU A 228 -28.03 9.10 2.12
CA GLU A 228 -26.79 9.31 1.36
C GLU A 228 -26.32 7.97 0.77
N HIS A 229 -26.16 7.91 -0.54
CA HIS A 229 -25.54 6.77 -1.22
C HIS A 229 -24.03 6.99 -1.32
N VAL A 230 -23.25 6.12 -0.69
CA VAL A 230 -21.79 6.17 -0.67
C VAL A 230 -21.24 4.96 -1.41
N THR A 231 -20.66 5.21 -2.59
CA THR A 231 -20.01 4.15 -3.36
C THR A 231 -18.55 3.97 -2.95
N SER A 232 -18.06 2.72 -2.98
CA SER A 232 -16.63 2.46 -2.83
C SER A 232 -15.86 3.00 -4.02
N SER A 233 -14.67 3.55 -3.77
CA SER A 233 -13.76 3.88 -4.87
C SER A 233 -13.41 2.60 -5.65
N PRO A 234 -13.42 2.64 -6.99
CA PRO A 234 -12.84 1.56 -7.79
C PRO A 234 -11.43 1.27 -7.26
N ASN A 235 -11.09 0.00 -7.06
CA ASN A 235 -9.78 -0.45 -6.58
C ASN A 235 -9.45 -0.18 -5.10
N PHE A 236 -10.39 0.31 -4.30
CA PHE A 236 -10.19 0.39 -2.85
C PHE A 236 -11.36 -0.27 -2.09
N PRO A 237 -11.44 -1.63 -2.13
CA PRO A 237 -12.55 -2.40 -1.53
C PRO A 237 -12.69 -2.19 -0.02
N ALA A 238 -11.62 -1.79 0.68
CA ALA A 238 -11.65 -1.49 2.11
C ALA A 238 -12.70 -0.44 2.52
N SER A 239 -13.29 0.27 1.54
CA SER A 239 -14.37 1.23 1.79
C SER A 239 -15.70 0.56 2.15
N ASN A 240 -15.97 -0.67 1.66
CA ASN A 240 -17.17 -1.48 1.95
C ASN A 240 -16.84 -2.79 2.72
N GLY A 241 -15.78 -2.80 3.50
CA GLY A 241 -15.28 -3.99 4.20
C GLY A 241 -16.29 -4.69 5.12
N ARG A 242 -17.33 -3.99 5.57
CA ARG A 242 -18.44 -4.61 6.33
C ARG A 242 -19.32 -5.46 5.42
N ALA A 243 -19.71 -4.98 4.24
CA ALA A 243 -20.50 -5.74 3.28
C ALA A 243 -19.72 -6.93 2.73
N GLU A 244 -18.43 -6.75 2.39
CA GLU A 244 -17.57 -7.85 1.98
C GLU A 244 -17.45 -8.96 3.03
N THR A 245 -17.31 -8.58 4.31
CA THR A 245 -17.30 -9.54 5.43
C THR A 245 -18.64 -10.25 5.55
N ALA A 246 -19.74 -9.53 5.36
CA ALA A 246 -21.09 -10.11 5.38
C ALA A 246 -21.31 -11.07 4.21
N VAL A 247 -20.81 -10.77 3.01
CA VAL A 247 -20.82 -11.70 1.85
C VAL A 247 -20.05 -12.98 2.17
N LYS A 248 -18.83 -12.84 2.71
CA LYS A 248 -18.02 -14.02 3.11
C LYS A 248 -18.73 -14.88 4.14
N PHE A 249 -19.38 -14.25 5.12
CA PHE A 249 -20.19 -14.94 6.10
C PHE A 249 -21.39 -15.64 5.45
N ALA A 250 -22.16 -14.92 4.62
CA ALA A 250 -23.36 -15.45 3.95
C ALA A 250 -23.01 -16.67 3.08
N LYS A 251 -21.98 -16.58 2.25
CA LYS A 251 -21.51 -17.71 1.43
C LYS A 251 -21.15 -18.92 2.27
N ARG A 252 -20.40 -18.73 3.36
CA ARG A 252 -20.02 -19.83 4.29
C ARG A 252 -21.24 -20.44 4.99
N LEU A 253 -22.20 -19.63 5.38
CA LEU A 253 -23.43 -20.08 6.01
C LEU A 253 -24.26 -20.95 5.05
N LEU A 254 -24.51 -20.43 3.83
CA LEU A 254 -25.25 -21.14 2.80
C LEU A 254 -24.57 -22.45 2.40
N GLN A 255 -23.23 -22.43 2.22
CA GLN A 255 -22.47 -23.64 1.88
C GLN A 255 -22.59 -24.70 2.97
N LYS A 256 -22.33 -24.32 4.24
CA LYS A 256 -22.41 -25.29 5.36
C LYS A 256 -23.80 -25.85 5.56
N ALA A 257 -24.82 -25.01 5.42
CA ALA A 257 -26.20 -25.46 5.52
C ALA A 257 -26.57 -26.43 4.38
N SER A 258 -26.12 -26.11 3.14
CA SER A 258 -26.30 -27.01 1.99
C SER A 258 -25.60 -28.35 2.19
N ASP A 259 -24.33 -28.34 2.63
CA ASP A 259 -23.53 -29.54 2.83
C ASP A 259 -24.08 -30.43 3.99
N ALA A 260 -24.63 -29.79 5.04
CA ALA A 260 -25.21 -30.45 6.18
C ALA A 260 -26.69 -30.87 5.99
N GLY A 261 -27.34 -30.41 4.92
CA GLY A 261 -28.78 -30.57 4.73
C GLY A 261 -29.64 -29.82 5.76
N GLU A 262 -29.11 -28.70 6.28
CA GLU A 262 -29.73 -27.88 7.33
C GLU A 262 -30.34 -26.57 6.74
N ASP A 263 -31.21 -25.97 7.55
CA ASP A 263 -31.83 -24.68 7.19
C ASP A 263 -30.88 -23.51 7.49
N ALA A 264 -30.44 -22.80 6.43
CA ALA A 264 -29.58 -21.63 6.54
C ALA A 264 -30.20 -20.49 7.36
N PHE A 265 -31.54 -20.36 7.39
CA PHE A 265 -32.22 -19.34 8.19
C PHE A 265 -32.09 -19.58 9.69
N ILE A 266 -32.06 -20.84 10.12
CA ILE A 266 -31.75 -21.21 11.52
C ILE A 266 -30.30 -20.81 11.85
N GLY A 267 -29.35 -21.07 10.94
CA GLY A 267 -27.97 -20.66 11.10
C GLY A 267 -27.83 -19.13 11.19
N LEU A 268 -28.56 -18.38 10.37
CA LEU A 268 -28.61 -16.92 10.43
C LEU A 268 -29.22 -16.40 11.74
N LEU A 269 -30.29 -17.05 12.22
CA LEU A 269 -30.92 -16.74 13.52
C LEU A 269 -29.93 -16.94 14.67
N MET A 270 -29.16 -18.04 14.64
CA MET A 270 -28.14 -18.31 15.64
C MET A 270 -27.02 -17.28 15.61
N TYR A 271 -26.52 -16.93 14.43
CA TYR A 271 -25.55 -15.86 14.28
C TYR A 271 -26.04 -14.54 14.89
N ARG A 272 -27.27 -14.14 14.60
CA ARG A 272 -27.86 -12.90 15.12
C ARG A 272 -27.92 -12.86 16.66
N ASN A 273 -27.93 -14.02 17.31
CA ASN A 273 -27.93 -14.17 18.78
C ASN A 273 -26.54 -14.47 19.37
N THR A 274 -25.52 -14.69 18.54
CA THR A 274 -24.14 -14.98 19.01
C THR A 274 -23.47 -13.68 19.47
N PRO A 275 -23.03 -13.61 20.74
CA PRO A 275 -22.31 -12.43 21.24
C PRO A 275 -20.98 -12.22 20.53
N ASN A 276 -20.65 -10.95 20.29
CA ASN A 276 -19.34 -10.53 19.85
C ASN A 276 -18.35 -10.48 21.03
N GLN A 277 -17.10 -10.02 20.79
CA GLN A 277 -16.08 -9.89 21.82
C GLN A 277 -16.47 -8.95 22.99
N ALA A 278 -17.40 -8.01 22.75
CA ALA A 278 -17.92 -7.12 23.80
C ALA A 278 -19.12 -7.72 24.57
N GLY A 279 -19.47 -8.97 24.29
CA GLY A 279 -20.56 -9.67 24.96
C GLY A 279 -21.97 -9.33 24.45
N LEU A 280 -22.08 -8.55 23.38
CA LEU A 280 -23.35 -8.12 22.77
C LEU A 280 -23.56 -8.83 21.43
N SER A 281 -24.75 -9.39 21.23
CA SER A 281 -25.12 -10.00 19.96
C SER A 281 -25.72 -8.96 19.00
N PRO A 282 -25.75 -9.23 17.68
CA PRO A 282 -26.46 -8.40 16.73
C PRO A 282 -27.91 -8.14 17.11
N SER A 283 -28.60 -9.12 17.69
CA SER A 283 -29.97 -8.99 18.22
C SER A 283 -30.05 -8.02 19.39
N ASP A 284 -29.13 -8.12 20.36
CA ASP A 284 -29.11 -7.20 21.52
C ASP A 284 -28.98 -5.74 21.07
N ILE A 285 -28.16 -5.49 20.03
CA ILE A 285 -27.91 -4.15 19.53
C ILE A 285 -29.03 -3.68 18.61
N MET A 286 -29.50 -4.55 17.70
CA MET A 286 -30.49 -4.19 16.67
C MET A 286 -31.87 -4.03 17.21
N LEU A 287 -32.31 -4.95 18.08
CA LEU A 287 -33.67 -5.05 18.59
C LEU A 287 -33.79 -4.61 20.06
N GLY A 288 -32.65 -4.50 20.77
CA GLY A 288 -32.63 -4.24 22.21
C GLY A 288 -32.86 -5.49 23.08
N TYR A 289 -32.99 -6.67 22.47
CA TYR A 289 -33.23 -7.94 23.20
C TYR A 289 -32.73 -9.12 22.36
N LYS A 290 -32.45 -10.26 23.00
CA LYS A 290 -32.15 -11.52 22.30
C LYS A 290 -33.43 -12.09 21.70
N THR A 291 -33.34 -12.58 20.48
CA THR A 291 -34.46 -13.30 19.85
C THR A 291 -34.48 -14.74 20.35
N ARG A 292 -35.68 -15.31 20.43
CA ARG A 292 -35.86 -16.72 20.76
C ARG A 292 -35.25 -17.60 19.68
N THR A 293 -34.42 -18.54 20.09
CA THR A 293 -33.81 -19.57 19.25
C THR A 293 -34.32 -20.96 19.63
N PRO A 294 -34.00 -22.01 18.87
CA PRO A 294 -34.30 -23.40 19.28
C PRO A 294 -33.61 -23.80 20.59
N LEU A 295 -32.58 -23.08 21.03
CA LEU A 295 -31.86 -23.38 22.28
C LEU A 295 -32.57 -22.74 23.48
N PRO A 296 -32.55 -23.43 24.64
CA PRO A 296 -33.13 -22.89 25.87
C PRO A 296 -32.36 -21.65 26.33
N VAL A 297 -33.10 -20.60 26.69
CA VAL A 297 -32.53 -19.34 27.20
C VAL A 297 -33.38 -18.84 28.36
N ALA A 298 -32.75 -18.30 29.39
CA ALA A 298 -33.47 -17.70 30.51
C ALA A 298 -34.18 -16.42 30.03
N SER A 299 -35.46 -16.29 30.40
CA SER A 299 -36.31 -15.18 29.94
C SER A 299 -35.74 -13.80 30.21
N LYS A 300 -34.98 -13.61 31.31
CA LYS A 300 -34.31 -12.36 31.63
C LYS A 300 -33.24 -11.95 30.59
N ARG A 301 -32.73 -12.88 29.77
CA ARG A 301 -31.79 -12.56 28.71
C ARG A 301 -32.45 -12.09 27.41
N LEU A 302 -33.74 -12.20 27.32
CA LEU A 302 -34.55 -11.62 26.24
C LEU A 302 -34.88 -10.15 26.51
N THR A 303 -34.10 -9.48 27.37
CA THR A 303 -34.32 -8.08 27.83
C THR A 303 -33.28 -7.13 27.20
N THR A 304 -33.54 -5.83 27.30
CA THR A 304 -32.84 -4.74 26.62
C THR A 304 -31.36 -4.64 26.96
N ALA A 305 -30.53 -4.48 25.93
CA ALA A 305 -29.13 -4.06 26.04
C ALA A 305 -29.01 -2.54 25.75
N THR A 306 -28.10 -1.85 26.43
CA THR A 306 -27.91 -0.42 26.23
C THR A 306 -27.13 -0.12 24.96
N MET A 307 -27.64 0.75 24.09
CA MET A 307 -26.99 1.16 22.84
C MET A 307 -25.64 1.85 23.06
N VAL A 308 -25.47 2.53 24.20
CA VAL A 308 -24.24 3.24 24.55
C VAL A 308 -23.03 2.28 24.62
N ALA A 309 -23.21 1.12 25.27
CA ALA A 309 -22.16 0.10 25.35
C ALA A 309 -21.79 -0.47 23.95
N ALA A 310 -22.78 -0.60 23.08
CA ALA A 310 -22.56 -1.09 21.73
C ALA A 310 -21.79 -0.10 20.86
N SER A 311 -22.08 1.19 20.97
CA SER A 311 -21.36 2.24 20.25
C SER A 311 -19.90 2.30 20.68
N ALA A 312 -19.64 2.26 21.99
CA ALA A 312 -18.28 2.21 22.54
C ALA A 312 -17.52 0.97 22.07
N ALA A 313 -18.14 -0.22 22.12
CA ALA A 313 -17.50 -1.46 21.65
C ALA A 313 -17.17 -1.45 20.15
N ALA A 314 -18.06 -0.85 19.33
CA ALA A 314 -17.82 -0.68 17.90
C ALA A 314 -16.62 0.26 17.64
N TYR A 315 -16.48 1.31 18.42
CA TYR A 315 -15.35 2.23 18.32
C TYR A 315 -14.02 1.57 18.72
N GLU A 316 -13.99 0.85 19.85
CA GLU A 316 -12.81 0.10 20.28
C GLU A 316 -12.38 -0.95 19.25
N SER A 317 -13.33 -1.65 18.63
CA SER A 317 -13.04 -2.60 17.55
C SER A 317 -12.36 -1.92 16.36
N LYS A 318 -12.83 -0.72 15.97
CA LYS A 318 -12.19 0.08 14.90
C LYS A 318 -10.78 0.55 15.29
N LEU A 319 -10.56 0.91 16.53
CA LEU A 319 -9.22 1.27 17.01
C LEU A 319 -8.27 0.08 16.93
N LYS A 320 -8.72 -1.13 17.33
CA LYS A 320 -7.93 -2.35 17.16
C LYS A 320 -7.64 -2.65 15.68
N GLN A 321 -8.65 -2.55 14.82
CA GLN A 321 -8.49 -2.71 13.37
C GLN A 321 -7.47 -1.72 12.79
N LYS A 322 -7.59 -0.45 13.19
CA LYS A 322 -6.64 0.60 12.80
C LYS A 322 -5.22 0.23 13.24
N PHE A 323 -5.03 -0.18 14.49
CA PHE A 323 -3.74 -0.58 15.03
C PHE A 323 -3.08 -1.70 14.18
N TYR A 324 -3.81 -2.77 13.87
CA TYR A 324 -3.26 -3.86 13.05
C TYR A 324 -3.02 -3.45 11.59
N TYR A 325 -3.87 -2.61 11.03
CA TYR A 325 -3.69 -2.08 9.67
C TYR A 325 -2.44 -1.19 9.58
N ASP A 326 -2.25 -0.31 10.57
CA ASP A 326 -1.17 0.66 10.60
C ASP A 326 0.21 0.02 10.86
N ARG A 327 0.27 -1.23 11.36
CA ARG A 327 1.54 -1.99 11.48
C ARG A 327 2.26 -2.17 10.14
N GLY A 328 1.51 -2.23 9.04
CA GLY A 328 2.05 -2.28 7.67
C GLY A 328 2.00 -0.95 6.91
N ALA A 329 1.62 0.14 7.57
CA ALA A 329 1.48 1.46 6.96
C ALA A 329 2.67 2.38 7.29
N THR A 330 2.72 3.53 6.64
CA THR A 330 3.67 4.60 6.97
C THR A 330 3.35 5.20 8.35
N LYS A 331 4.37 5.62 9.11
CA LYS A 331 4.17 6.21 10.45
C LYS A 331 3.46 7.56 10.43
N THR A 332 3.56 8.26 9.33
CA THR A 332 2.97 9.60 9.14
C THR A 332 2.02 9.60 7.95
N GLU A 333 1.05 10.49 8.00
CA GLU A 333 0.19 10.76 6.85
C GLU A 333 1.02 11.34 5.71
N LYS A 334 0.83 10.79 4.51
CA LYS A 334 1.45 11.37 3.32
C LYS A 334 0.81 12.72 2.99
N PRO A 335 1.56 13.67 2.42
CA PRO A 335 0.99 14.93 1.95
C PRO A 335 -0.11 14.66 0.91
N LYS A 336 -1.14 15.51 0.91
CA LYS A 336 -2.19 15.43 -0.11
C LYS A 336 -1.60 15.71 -1.48
N LEU A 337 -2.01 14.92 -2.47
CA LEU A 337 -1.63 15.15 -3.85
C LEU A 337 -2.42 16.35 -4.40
N ALA A 338 -1.74 17.22 -5.15
CA ALA A 338 -2.38 18.37 -5.79
C ALA A 338 -2.96 17.98 -7.17
N VAL A 339 -4.03 18.68 -7.58
CA VAL A 339 -4.53 18.61 -8.96
C VAL A 339 -3.43 19.07 -9.90
N GLY A 340 -3.21 18.35 -10.99
CA GLY A 340 -2.10 18.58 -11.92
C GLY A 340 -0.79 17.88 -11.55
N GLN A 341 -0.70 17.27 -10.38
CA GLN A 341 0.50 16.54 -9.95
C GLN A 341 0.62 15.21 -10.71
N THR A 342 1.83 14.95 -11.24
CA THR A 342 2.16 13.67 -11.88
C THR A 342 2.35 12.60 -10.83
N VAL A 343 1.72 11.45 -11.04
CA VAL A 343 1.77 10.28 -10.15
C VAL A 343 2.03 9.00 -10.92
N ARG A 344 2.48 7.97 -10.22
CA ARG A 344 2.55 6.61 -10.75
C ARG A 344 1.35 5.82 -10.24
N ILE A 345 0.64 5.16 -11.14
CA ILE A 345 -0.61 4.43 -10.89
C ILE A 345 -0.35 2.95 -11.12
N LEU A 346 -0.68 2.14 -10.10
CA LEU A 346 -0.63 0.68 -10.23
C LEU A 346 -1.89 0.21 -11.00
N PRO A 347 -1.76 -0.53 -12.11
CA PRO A 347 -2.90 -1.02 -12.86
C PRO A 347 -3.69 -2.11 -12.11
N ASP A 348 -4.99 -2.21 -12.40
CA ASP A 348 -5.94 -3.11 -11.73
C ASP A 348 -5.74 -4.60 -12.03
N ASN A 349 -5.13 -4.92 -13.14
CA ASN A 349 -5.08 -6.27 -13.70
C ASN A 349 -3.86 -7.09 -13.27
N LYS A 350 -3.40 -6.94 -12.02
CA LYS A 350 -2.22 -7.63 -11.45
C LYS A 350 -0.90 -7.42 -12.23
N SER A 351 -0.86 -6.46 -13.16
CA SER A 351 0.38 -6.02 -13.77
C SER A 351 1.27 -5.40 -12.71
N THR A 352 2.53 -5.78 -12.69
CA THR A 352 3.55 -5.19 -11.80
C THR A 352 4.07 -3.84 -12.29
N ALA A 353 3.66 -3.43 -13.50
CA ALA A 353 4.17 -2.22 -14.15
C ALA A 353 3.31 -1.00 -13.82
N TRP A 354 3.87 -0.03 -13.14
CA TRP A 354 3.24 1.26 -12.84
C TRP A 354 3.10 2.13 -14.09
N ARG A 355 1.96 2.81 -14.25
CA ARG A 355 1.70 3.75 -15.34
C ARG A 355 1.81 5.19 -14.84
N SER A 356 2.24 6.10 -15.71
CA SER A 356 2.23 7.53 -15.40
C SER A 356 0.82 8.12 -15.60
N GLY A 357 0.42 9.00 -14.71
CA GLY A 357 -0.83 9.74 -14.82
C GLY A 357 -0.76 11.07 -14.09
N VAL A 358 -1.75 11.90 -14.30
CA VAL A 358 -1.89 13.23 -13.68
C VAL A 358 -3.18 13.26 -12.86
N ILE A 359 -3.11 13.80 -11.67
CA ILE A 359 -4.29 13.98 -10.81
C ILE A 359 -5.21 15.01 -11.46
N SER A 360 -6.42 14.57 -11.84
CA SER A 360 -7.46 15.45 -12.40
C SER A 360 -8.35 16.05 -11.32
N ARG A 361 -8.61 15.28 -10.24
CA ARG A 361 -9.51 15.72 -9.16
C ARG A 361 -9.15 15.08 -7.83
N GLN A 362 -9.33 15.86 -6.74
CA GLN A 362 -9.30 15.33 -5.37
C GLN A 362 -10.70 14.86 -4.97
N LEU A 363 -10.77 13.67 -4.39
CA LEU A 363 -11.98 13.09 -3.83
C LEU A 363 -11.87 13.01 -2.30
N PRO A 364 -12.97 12.78 -1.56
CA PRO A 364 -12.92 12.53 -0.12
C PRO A 364 -12.06 11.31 0.24
N PHE A 365 -11.60 11.25 1.50
CA PHE A 365 -10.91 10.08 2.08
C PHE A 365 -9.61 9.66 1.34
N ARG A 366 -8.78 10.62 0.92
CA ARG A 366 -7.49 10.38 0.23
C ARG A 366 -7.64 9.60 -1.07
N SER A 367 -8.75 9.79 -1.75
CA SER A 367 -9.00 9.26 -3.08
C SER A 367 -8.76 10.35 -4.12
N TYR A 368 -8.34 9.94 -5.30
CA TYR A 368 -8.01 10.86 -6.39
C TYR A 368 -8.50 10.29 -7.71
N GLU A 369 -9.04 11.14 -8.55
CA GLU A 369 -9.20 10.83 -9.97
C GLU A 369 -7.89 11.16 -10.69
N SER A 370 -7.47 10.29 -11.59
CA SER A 370 -6.25 10.49 -12.36
C SER A 370 -6.45 10.07 -13.80
N GLU A 371 -5.88 10.84 -14.72
CA GLU A 371 -5.85 10.54 -16.14
C GLU A 371 -4.50 9.95 -16.49
N LEU A 372 -4.50 8.80 -17.20
CA LEU A 372 -3.26 8.19 -17.68
C LEU A 372 -2.63 9.09 -18.74
N THR A 373 -1.38 9.41 -18.56
CA THR A 373 -0.60 10.08 -19.59
C THR A 373 -0.27 9.03 -20.65
N ASN A 374 -0.85 9.17 -21.85
CA ASN A 374 -0.47 8.33 -22.99
C ASN A 374 1.03 8.60 -23.25
N SER A 375 1.87 7.63 -22.94
CA SER A 375 3.22 7.61 -23.45
C SER A 375 3.11 7.40 -24.95
N HIS A 376 3.12 8.49 -25.72
CA HIS A 376 3.44 8.39 -27.13
C HIS A 376 4.81 7.74 -27.26
N GLN A 377 4.83 6.69 -28.07
CA GLN A 377 6.01 6.04 -28.60
C GLN A 377 7.08 7.05 -29.00
N TYR A 378 8.27 6.85 -28.48
CA TYR A 378 9.52 7.17 -29.17
C TYR A 378 10.34 5.88 -29.23
#